data_5b4b1d9efa64933769630b33a41ee1d1
#
_entry.id   5b4b1d9efa64933769630b33a41ee1d1
#
_cell.length_a   1.000
_cell.length_b   1.000
_cell.length_c   1.000
_cell.angle_alpha   90.00
_cell.angle_beta   90.00
_cell.angle_gamma   90.00
#
_symmetry.space_group_name_H-M   'P 1'
#
loop_
_entity.id
_entity.type
_entity.pdbx_description
1 polymer ?
#
loop_
_entity_poly.entity_id
_entity_poly.type
_entity_poly.pdbx_seq_one_letter_code
_entity_poly.pdbx_strand_id
1 'polypeptide(L)'
;MSDFKQKHIFVLGGSGFIGRAVISSLQRSGHRISALVRRSTVPDGVEALTGDIRSFDWRRLEGDLPDAIIHLARIPGRRKLSRWFAGHQGRMASNRLLRWLQTLDNPPHLVFTSGTLVYGDRGKAAIDETAPLRPIAFQRDYVRAEYPILEVMGKTLPVSVVRPPWVIGGDSWFRQFYFESAGRDGTVTQFGNGENLMSLIHVDDCAGQICEIALKGEPGRIYNSRACPAINQSRFVQLVAEHMEAGIRVLPVEELRRKYGKIVQEALTFSLDVASVEPLIRDYPNRCIDASSAVEAAIADCRGSDRSLSGKS
;
A
#
# COMPACT_ATOMS: atom_id res chain seq x y z
N MET A 1 -25.44 -21.00 -6.86
CA MET A 1 -24.65 -20.06 -7.69
C MET A 1 -24.94 -18.69 -7.12
N SER A 2 -23.96 -18.02 -6.47
CA SER A 2 -24.16 -16.65 -5.99
C SER A 2 -24.33 -15.74 -7.21
N ASP A 3 -25.41 -14.95 -7.26
CA ASP A 3 -25.61 -13.95 -8.31
C ASP A 3 -24.41 -12.98 -8.31
N PHE A 4 -23.50 -13.16 -9.29
CA PHE A 4 -22.41 -12.23 -9.48
C PHE A 4 -22.99 -10.90 -9.95
N LYS A 5 -22.95 -9.87 -9.09
CA LYS A 5 -23.33 -8.51 -9.46
C LYS A 5 -22.07 -7.72 -9.80
N GLN A 6 -21.94 -7.35 -11.07
CA GLN A 6 -20.88 -6.44 -11.50
C GLN A 6 -21.03 -5.09 -10.76
N LYS A 7 -19.94 -4.61 -10.16
CA LYS A 7 -19.87 -3.28 -9.53
C LYS A 7 -18.98 -2.35 -10.34
N HIS A 8 -19.24 -1.06 -10.25
CA HIS A 8 -18.38 0.00 -10.78
C HIS A 8 -17.43 0.49 -9.68
N ILE A 9 -16.12 0.38 -9.89
CA ILE A 9 -15.10 0.79 -8.92
C ILE A 9 -14.23 1.91 -9.51
N PHE A 10 -14.15 3.04 -8.80
CA PHE A 10 -13.30 4.15 -9.19
C PHE A 10 -11.98 4.11 -8.42
N VAL A 11 -10.84 4.07 -9.15
CA VAL A 11 -9.51 3.91 -8.55
C VAL A 11 -8.69 5.21 -8.65
N LEU A 12 -8.31 5.76 -7.51
CA LEU A 12 -7.37 6.88 -7.39
C LEU A 12 -5.96 6.34 -7.18
N GLY A 13 -5.04 6.64 -8.08
CA GLY A 13 -3.66 6.13 -8.02
C GLY A 13 -3.48 4.77 -8.70
N GLY A 14 -4.36 4.43 -9.66
CA GLY A 14 -4.33 3.16 -10.40
C GLY A 14 -3.02 2.90 -11.17
N SER A 15 -2.26 3.93 -11.55
CA SER A 15 -0.94 3.78 -12.20
C SER A 15 0.22 3.49 -11.22
N GLY A 16 -0.03 3.54 -9.90
CA GLY A 16 0.97 3.22 -8.88
C GLY A 16 1.19 1.72 -8.70
N PHE A 17 2.20 1.33 -7.91
CA PHE A 17 2.57 -0.06 -7.66
C PHE A 17 1.37 -0.90 -7.18
N ILE A 18 0.74 -0.55 -6.05
CA ILE A 18 -0.44 -1.25 -5.55
C ILE A 18 -1.64 -1.05 -6.49
N GLY A 19 -1.77 0.15 -7.09
CA GLY A 19 -2.90 0.49 -7.96
C GLY A 19 -3.03 -0.40 -9.19
N ARG A 20 -1.91 -0.75 -9.83
CA ARG A 20 -1.92 -1.69 -10.97
C ARG A 20 -2.38 -3.09 -10.55
N ALA A 21 -1.95 -3.57 -9.40
CA ALA A 21 -2.37 -4.86 -8.87
C ALA A 21 -3.88 -4.85 -8.50
N VAL A 22 -4.38 -3.75 -7.91
CA VAL A 22 -5.83 -3.55 -7.63
C VAL A 22 -6.64 -3.58 -8.93
N ILE A 23 -6.24 -2.82 -9.95
CA ILE A 23 -6.92 -2.82 -11.25
C ILE A 23 -6.93 -4.23 -11.84
N SER A 24 -5.78 -4.91 -11.87
CA SER A 24 -5.68 -6.29 -12.38
C SER A 24 -6.58 -7.27 -11.60
N SER A 25 -6.66 -7.14 -10.29
CA SER A 25 -7.53 -7.96 -9.44
C SER A 25 -9.01 -7.73 -9.75
N LEU A 26 -9.44 -6.48 -9.86
CA LEU A 26 -10.83 -6.11 -10.21
C LEU A 26 -11.21 -6.57 -11.61
N GLN A 27 -10.29 -6.47 -12.60
CA GLN A 27 -10.52 -6.97 -13.96
C GLN A 27 -10.73 -8.47 -13.98
N ARG A 28 -9.88 -9.25 -13.29
CA ARG A 28 -10.05 -10.71 -13.18
C ARG A 28 -11.36 -11.10 -12.53
N SER A 29 -11.88 -10.26 -11.65
CA SER A 29 -13.19 -10.47 -11.00
C SER A 29 -14.37 -9.90 -11.81
N GLY A 30 -14.16 -9.40 -13.03
CA GLY A 30 -15.23 -8.96 -13.94
C GLY A 30 -15.92 -7.65 -13.54
N HIS A 31 -15.32 -6.81 -12.70
CA HIS A 31 -15.89 -5.53 -12.31
C HIS A 31 -15.59 -4.43 -13.35
N ARG A 32 -16.48 -3.44 -13.43
CA ARG A 32 -16.24 -2.24 -14.23
C ARG A 32 -15.30 -1.30 -13.46
N ILE A 33 -14.29 -0.76 -14.13
CA ILE A 33 -13.25 0.04 -13.51
C ILE A 33 -13.12 1.36 -14.25
N SER A 34 -13.12 2.45 -13.50
CA SER A 34 -12.64 3.74 -13.95
C SER A 34 -11.49 4.21 -13.06
N ALA A 35 -10.53 4.98 -13.59
CA ALA A 35 -9.35 5.39 -12.86
C ALA A 35 -8.98 6.85 -13.12
N LEU A 36 -8.64 7.59 -12.04
CA LEU A 36 -8.08 8.92 -12.18
C LEU A 36 -6.59 8.83 -12.53
N VAL A 37 -6.21 9.36 -13.67
CA VAL A 37 -4.84 9.38 -14.18
C VAL A 37 -4.41 10.80 -14.53
N ARG A 38 -3.12 11.12 -14.29
CA ARG A 38 -2.58 12.44 -14.65
C ARG A 38 -2.13 12.50 -16.11
N ARG A 39 -1.37 11.52 -16.57
CA ARG A 39 -0.79 11.42 -17.93
C ARG A 39 -0.55 9.98 -18.35
N SER A 40 -0.78 9.01 -17.45
CA SER A 40 -0.50 7.59 -17.70
C SER A 40 -1.61 6.98 -18.54
N THR A 41 -1.26 6.00 -19.36
CA THR A 41 -2.23 5.06 -19.93
C THR A 41 -2.76 4.13 -18.81
N VAL A 42 -3.95 3.66 -18.98
CA VAL A 42 -4.55 2.59 -18.17
C VAL A 42 -4.56 1.31 -18.98
N PRO A 43 -4.67 0.13 -18.34
CA PRO A 43 -4.89 -1.13 -19.05
C PRO A 43 -6.18 -1.10 -19.90
N ASP A 44 -6.22 -1.93 -20.94
CA ASP A 44 -7.43 -2.11 -21.75
C ASP A 44 -8.62 -2.49 -20.88
N GLY A 45 -9.80 -1.96 -21.21
CA GLY A 45 -11.03 -2.19 -20.45
C GLY A 45 -11.17 -1.34 -19.17
N VAL A 46 -10.25 -0.40 -18.91
CA VAL A 46 -10.35 0.59 -17.83
C VAL A 46 -10.67 1.96 -18.41
N GLU A 47 -11.71 2.61 -17.90
CA GLU A 47 -12.05 3.97 -18.27
C GLU A 47 -11.09 4.98 -17.61
N ALA A 48 -10.40 5.79 -18.41
CA ALA A 48 -9.47 6.79 -17.92
C ALA A 48 -10.13 8.15 -17.76
N LEU A 49 -10.16 8.67 -16.53
CA LEU A 49 -10.50 10.08 -16.27
C LEU A 49 -9.21 10.86 -16.04
N THR A 50 -8.94 11.83 -16.90
CA THR A 50 -7.73 12.67 -16.76
C THR A 50 -7.94 13.74 -15.70
N GLY A 51 -6.99 13.85 -14.76
CA GLY A 51 -7.01 14.88 -13.72
C GLY A 51 -5.95 14.65 -12.63
N ASP A 52 -5.84 15.64 -11.76
CA ASP A 52 -5.02 15.57 -10.55
C ASP A 52 -5.92 15.59 -9.32
N ILE A 53 -5.68 14.71 -8.36
CA ILE A 53 -6.49 14.59 -7.13
C ILE A 53 -6.60 15.93 -6.37
N ARG A 54 -5.62 16.82 -6.53
CA ARG A 54 -5.62 18.16 -5.90
C ARG A 54 -6.65 19.12 -6.48
N SER A 55 -7.08 18.89 -7.74
CA SER A 55 -7.95 19.80 -8.49
C SER A 55 -9.07 19.13 -9.26
N PHE A 56 -9.18 17.79 -9.16
CA PHE A 56 -10.22 17.05 -9.88
C PHE A 56 -11.62 17.53 -9.49
N ASP A 57 -12.47 17.76 -10.50
CA ASP A 57 -13.88 18.08 -10.30
C ASP A 57 -14.67 16.77 -10.11
N TRP A 58 -15.00 16.47 -8.86
CA TRP A 58 -15.69 15.24 -8.46
C TRP A 58 -17.09 15.11 -9.06
N ARG A 59 -17.74 16.25 -9.45
CA ARG A 59 -19.06 16.23 -10.08
C ARG A 59 -19.08 15.51 -11.43
N ARG A 60 -17.92 15.30 -12.04
CA ARG A 60 -17.80 14.47 -13.26
C ARG A 60 -18.20 13.02 -13.04
N LEU A 61 -18.32 12.56 -11.81
CA LEU A 61 -18.79 11.22 -11.46
C LEU A 61 -20.30 11.18 -11.19
N GLU A 62 -21.00 12.32 -11.05
CA GLU A 62 -22.43 12.37 -10.64
C GLU A 62 -23.39 11.71 -11.67
N GLY A 63 -23.01 11.70 -12.96
CA GLY A 63 -23.81 11.04 -14.01
C GLY A 63 -23.71 9.51 -14.00
N ASP A 64 -22.70 8.97 -13.31
CA ASP A 64 -22.39 7.52 -13.24
C ASP A 64 -21.56 7.24 -11.99
N LEU A 65 -22.21 7.31 -10.83
CA LEU A 65 -21.58 7.12 -9.54
C LEU A 65 -21.01 5.69 -9.41
N PRO A 66 -19.75 5.54 -8.97
CA PRO A 66 -19.21 4.23 -8.66
C PRO A 66 -19.88 3.64 -7.40
N ASP A 67 -19.89 2.32 -7.27
CA ASP A 67 -20.30 1.63 -6.05
C ASP A 67 -19.28 1.84 -4.93
N ALA A 68 -17.98 1.92 -5.29
CA ALA A 68 -16.91 2.19 -4.34
C ALA A 68 -15.77 3.01 -4.98
N ILE A 69 -15.07 3.77 -4.14
CA ILE A 69 -13.86 4.52 -4.48
C ILE A 69 -12.67 3.93 -3.71
N ILE A 70 -11.67 3.41 -4.42
CA ILE A 70 -10.41 2.97 -3.83
C ILE A 70 -9.38 4.09 -3.95
N HIS A 71 -8.95 4.65 -2.82
CA HIS A 71 -8.02 5.77 -2.78
C HIS A 71 -6.61 5.32 -2.42
N LEU A 72 -5.76 5.10 -3.42
CA LEU A 72 -4.34 4.71 -3.32
C LEU A 72 -3.39 5.88 -3.63
N ALA A 73 -3.94 7.02 -4.08
CA ALA A 73 -3.14 8.14 -4.53
C ALA A 73 -2.44 8.82 -3.36
N ARG A 74 -1.11 8.96 -3.45
CA ARG A 74 -0.29 9.72 -2.53
C ARG A 74 0.46 10.82 -3.28
N ILE A 75 0.47 12.04 -2.73
CA ILE A 75 1.24 13.15 -3.27
C ILE A 75 2.70 12.95 -2.81
N PRO A 76 3.66 12.79 -3.75
CA PRO A 76 5.03 12.48 -3.37
C PRO A 76 5.79 13.74 -2.87
N GLY A 77 6.71 13.53 -1.92
CA GLY A 77 7.66 14.55 -1.46
C GLY A 77 9.01 13.92 -1.13
N ARG A 78 10.08 14.30 -1.87
CA ARG A 78 11.42 13.73 -1.69
C ARG A 78 12.20 14.35 -0.55
N ARG A 79 12.07 15.66 -0.30
CA ARG A 79 12.77 16.42 0.74
C ARG A 79 11.83 16.77 1.88
N LYS A 80 12.35 17.13 3.06
CA LYS A 80 11.55 17.46 4.26
C LYS A 80 10.46 18.50 3.97
N LEU A 81 10.80 19.64 3.37
CA LEU A 81 9.82 20.67 3.01
C LEU A 81 8.79 20.17 2.00
N SER A 82 9.23 19.47 0.95
CA SER A 82 8.29 18.93 -0.05
C SER A 82 7.36 17.85 0.51
N ARG A 83 7.77 17.08 1.54
CA ARG A 83 6.88 16.15 2.24
C ARG A 83 5.85 16.88 3.10
N TRP A 84 6.26 17.94 3.80
CA TRP A 84 5.34 18.77 4.57
C TRP A 84 4.23 19.36 3.67
N PHE A 85 4.62 19.94 2.52
CA PHE A 85 3.66 20.44 1.53
C PHE A 85 2.80 19.32 0.95
N ALA A 86 3.39 18.17 0.63
CA ALA A 86 2.66 17.00 0.12
C ALA A 86 1.60 16.50 1.12
N GLY A 87 1.94 16.45 2.42
CA GLY A 87 0.99 16.09 3.47
C GLY A 87 -0.15 17.09 3.60
N HIS A 88 0.16 18.39 3.52
CA HIS A 88 -0.86 19.45 3.54
C HIS A 88 -1.78 19.38 2.32
N GLN A 89 -1.22 19.23 1.12
CA GLN A 89 -1.99 19.06 -0.11
C GLN A 89 -2.83 17.76 -0.08
N GLY A 90 -2.30 16.68 0.49
CA GLY A 90 -3.04 15.44 0.70
C GLY A 90 -4.26 15.65 1.59
N ARG A 91 -4.09 16.35 2.73
CA ARG A 91 -5.21 16.72 3.61
C ARG A 91 -6.28 17.55 2.88
N MET A 92 -5.85 18.54 2.09
CA MET A 92 -6.78 19.36 1.31
C MET A 92 -7.53 18.53 0.26
N ALA A 93 -6.84 17.60 -0.42
CA ALA A 93 -7.44 16.70 -1.39
C ALA A 93 -8.48 15.78 -0.74
N SER A 94 -8.15 15.18 0.43
CA SER A 94 -9.09 14.37 1.22
C SER A 94 -10.33 15.19 1.62
N ASN A 95 -10.14 16.41 2.13
CA ASN A 95 -11.26 17.28 2.50
C ASN A 95 -12.16 17.65 1.31
N ARG A 96 -11.60 17.83 0.10
CA ARG A 96 -12.39 18.11 -1.10
C ARG A 96 -13.23 16.90 -1.53
N LEU A 97 -12.63 15.71 -1.50
CA LEU A 97 -13.33 14.46 -1.78
C LEU A 97 -14.48 14.26 -0.79
N LEU A 98 -14.19 14.38 0.51
CA LEU A 98 -15.21 14.20 1.55
C LEU A 98 -16.36 15.20 1.45
N ARG A 99 -16.06 16.47 1.16
CA ARG A 99 -17.12 17.49 0.94
C ARG A 99 -18.02 17.14 -0.23
N TRP A 100 -17.48 16.64 -1.33
CA TRP A 100 -18.28 16.17 -2.44
C TRP A 100 -19.12 14.96 -2.04
N LEU A 101 -18.55 13.95 -1.37
CA LEU A 101 -19.31 12.79 -0.90
C LEU A 101 -20.48 13.18 0.01
N GLN A 102 -20.32 14.23 0.83
CA GLN A 102 -21.38 14.76 1.70
C GLN A 102 -22.53 15.42 0.94
N THR A 103 -22.37 15.78 -0.33
CA THR A 103 -23.46 16.32 -1.16
C THR A 103 -24.32 15.26 -1.82
N LEU A 104 -23.92 14.00 -1.74
CA LEU A 104 -24.61 12.89 -2.40
C LEU A 104 -25.62 12.24 -1.43
N ASP A 105 -26.82 11.91 -1.93
CA ASP A 105 -27.83 11.17 -1.17
C ASP A 105 -27.36 9.75 -0.82
N ASN A 106 -26.68 9.09 -1.75
CA ASN A 106 -26.13 7.74 -1.61
C ASN A 106 -24.64 7.73 -1.99
N PRO A 107 -23.77 8.17 -1.10
CA PRO A 107 -22.32 8.24 -1.39
C PRO A 107 -21.72 6.84 -1.55
N PRO A 108 -20.79 6.66 -2.52
CA PRO A 108 -20.05 5.41 -2.68
C PRO A 108 -19.19 5.09 -1.44
N HIS A 109 -18.93 3.79 -1.22
CA HIS A 109 -18.01 3.37 -0.18
C HIS A 109 -16.58 3.84 -0.50
N LEU A 110 -16.01 4.72 0.33
CA LEU A 110 -14.64 5.19 0.21
C LEU A 110 -13.68 4.28 0.99
N VAL A 111 -12.81 3.57 0.30
CA VAL A 111 -11.71 2.78 0.88
C VAL A 111 -10.42 3.58 0.76
N PHE A 112 -10.00 4.20 1.86
CA PHE A 112 -8.78 5.01 1.92
C PHE A 112 -7.57 4.16 2.32
N THR A 113 -6.53 4.11 1.49
CA THR A 113 -5.31 3.37 1.78
C THR A 113 -4.27 4.27 2.44
N SER A 114 -3.93 3.96 3.68
CA SER A 114 -2.85 4.55 4.46
C SER A 114 -1.63 3.62 4.50
N GLY A 115 -1.18 3.19 5.66
CA GLY A 115 -0.11 2.21 5.86
C GLY A 115 0.24 2.05 7.33
N THR A 116 0.76 0.89 7.71
CA THR A 116 1.06 0.56 9.12
C THR A 116 2.17 1.40 9.76
N LEU A 117 2.96 2.14 8.96
CA LEU A 117 3.95 3.09 9.46
C LEU A 117 3.35 4.20 10.35
N VAL A 118 2.02 4.38 10.32
CA VAL A 118 1.29 5.30 11.21
C VAL A 118 1.31 4.85 12.67
N TYR A 119 1.53 3.56 12.93
CA TYR A 119 1.61 3.03 14.29
C TYR A 119 2.97 3.27 14.94
N GLY A 120 4.03 3.45 14.16
CA GLY A 120 5.40 3.66 14.63
C GLY A 120 6.08 2.38 15.10
N ASP A 121 7.26 2.56 15.69
CA ASP A 121 8.02 1.45 16.29
C ASP A 121 7.29 0.92 17.54
N ARG A 122 7.07 -0.37 17.58
CA ARG A 122 6.39 -1.08 18.68
C ARG A 122 7.26 -2.15 19.33
N GLY A 123 8.52 -2.21 18.97
CA GLY A 123 9.42 -3.25 19.46
C GLY A 123 8.90 -4.64 19.11
N LYS A 124 8.72 -5.49 20.11
CA LYS A 124 8.22 -6.88 19.95
C LYS A 124 6.71 -7.02 20.23
N ALA A 125 6.01 -5.92 20.53
CA ALA A 125 4.59 -5.99 20.82
C ALA A 125 3.77 -6.13 19.54
N ALA A 126 2.94 -7.16 19.47
CA ALA A 126 1.92 -7.27 18.44
C ALA A 126 0.85 -6.20 18.65
N ILE A 127 0.42 -5.56 17.57
CA ILE A 127 -0.62 -4.52 17.60
C ILE A 127 -1.71 -4.81 16.58
N ASP A 128 -2.88 -4.27 16.80
CA ASP A 128 -4.03 -4.34 15.91
C ASP A 128 -4.56 -2.95 15.55
N GLU A 129 -5.75 -2.90 14.95
CA GLU A 129 -6.41 -1.68 14.50
C GLU A 129 -6.73 -0.69 15.61
N THR A 130 -6.79 -1.13 16.86
CA THR A 130 -7.07 -0.29 18.04
C THR A 130 -5.85 0.48 18.55
N ALA A 131 -4.65 0.11 18.08
CA ALA A 131 -3.41 0.72 18.52
C ALA A 131 -3.35 2.22 18.21
N PRO A 132 -2.88 3.08 19.14
CA PRO A 132 -2.81 4.51 18.92
C PRO A 132 -1.76 4.87 17.85
N LEU A 133 -2.04 5.93 17.08
CA LEU A 133 -1.13 6.42 16.04
C LEU A 133 0.10 7.09 16.66
N ARG A 134 1.30 6.66 16.23
CA ARG A 134 2.61 7.23 16.58
C ARG A 134 3.53 7.22 15.36
N PRO A 135 3.18 7.94 14.27
CA PRO A 135 3.82 7.77 12.98
C PRO A 135 5.32 8.02 13.03
N ILE A 136 6.10 7.14 12.39
CA ILE A 136 7.53 7.36 12.16
C ILE A 136 7.75 8.62 11.31
N ALA A 137 8.97 9.16 11.33
CA ALA A 137 9.27 10.43 10.65
C ALA A 137 8.93 10.42 9.16
N PHE A 138 9.07 9.26 8.50
CA PHE A 138 8.67 9.09 7.09
C PHE A 138 7.16 9.31 6.88
N GLN A 139 6.33 8.77 7.77
CA GLN A 139 4.86 8.79 7.63
C GLN A 139 4.20 10.03 8.24
N ARG A 140 4.89 10.75 9.12
CA ARG A 140 4.34 11.88 9.89
C ARG A 140 3.65 12.96 9.05
N ASP A 141 4.21 13.25 7.87
CA ASP A 141 3.61 14.22 6.99
C ASP A 141 2.44 13.63 6.18
N TYR A 142 2.57 12.38 5.75
CA TYR A 142 1.56 11.72 4.90
C TYR A 142 0.29 11.34 5.66
N VAL A 143 0.39 11.02 6.97
CA VAL A 143 -0.78 10.72 7.81
C VAL A 143 -1.78 11.88 7.90
N ARG A 144 -1.35 13.10 7.58
CA ARG A 144 -2.25 14.28 7.54
C ARG A 144 -3.41 14.11 6.57
N ALA A 145 -3.23 13.34 5.49
CA ALA A 145 -4.29 13.03 4.54
C ALA A 145 -5.35 12.05 5.11
N GLU A 146 -4.96 11.24 6.10
CA GLU A 146 -5.84 10.27 6.78
C GLU A 146 -6.72 10.94 7.84
N TYR A 147 -6.26 12.00 8.50
CA TYR A 147 -7.02 12.61 9.60
C TYR A 147 -8.44 13.02 9.23
N PRO A 148 -8.72 13.72 8.11
CA PRO A 148 -10.08 14.04 7.72
C PRO A 148 -10.96 12.82 7.48
N ILE A 149 -10.35 11.71 7.02
CA ILE A 149 -11.02 10.44 6.79
C ILE A 149 -11.47 9.83 8.12
N LEU A 150 -10.57 9.79 9.12
CA LEU A 150 -10.89 9.29 10.46
C LEU A 150 -11.93 10.14 11.18
N GLU A 151 -11.98 11.45 10.94
CA GLU A 151 -12.96 12.37 11.53
C GLU A 151 -14.40 12.05 11.11
N VAL A 152 -14.64 11.58 9.89
CA VAL A 152 -15.97 11.27 9.35
C VAL A 152 -16.32 9.78 9.38
N MET A 153 -15.34 8.92 9.55
CA MET A 153 -15.47 7.46 9.54
C MET A 153 -16.43 7.00 10.66
N GLY A 154 -17.38 6.14 10.32
CA GLY A 154 -18.38 5.62 11.26
C GLY A 154 -19.40 6.63 11.76
N LYS A 155 -19.48 7.84 11.15
CA LYS A 155 -20.41 8.91 11.56
C LYS A 155 -21.35 9.31 10.44
N THR A 156 -20.81 9.87 9.35
CA THR A 156 -21.61 10.55 8.32
C THR A 156 -21.41 9.99 6.92
N LEU A 157 -20.31 9.31 6.66
CA LEU A 157 -19.95 8.79 5.35
C LEU A 157 -19.55 7.32 5.41
N PRO A 158 -19.84 6.53 4.35
CA PRO A 158 -19.41 5.13 4.25
C PRO A 158 -17.91 5.07 3.90
N VAL A 159 -17.06 5.20 4.90
CA VAL A 159 -15.60 5.26 4.74
C VAL A 159 -14.94 4.15 5.54
N SER A 160 -13.95 3.50 4.94
CA SER A 160 -13.03 2.57 5.61
C SER A 160 -11.58 2.97 5.36
N VAL A 161 -10.71 2.60 6.29
CA VAL A 161 -9.26 2.82 6.15
C VAL A 161 -8.55 1.48 6.07
N VAL A 162 -7.69 1.30 5.07
CA VAL A 162 -6.81 0.14 4.94
C VAL A 162 -5.38 0.55 5.26
N ARG A 163 -4.70 -0.22 6.10
CA ARG A 163 -3.31 0.00 6.49
C ARG A 163 -2.45 -1.20 6.11
N PRO A 164 -1.92 -1.23 4.87
CA PRO A 164 -0.97 -2.26 4.48
C PRO A 164 0.32 -2.17 5.30
N PRO A 165 0.94 -3.33 5.63
CA PRO A 165 2.28 -3.39 6.16
C PRO A 165 3.31 -3.12 5.05
N TRP A 166 4.52 -3.66 5.15
CA TRP A 166 5.49 -3.52 4.08
C TRP A 166 5.08 -4.37 2.86
N VAL A 167 4.61 -3.67 1.80
CA VAL A 167 4.18 -4.33 0.56
C VAL A 167 5.40 -4.61 -0.31
N ILE A 168 5.63 -5.90 -0.60
CA ILE A 168 6.75 -6.36 -1.44
C ILE A 168 6.27 -6.78 -2.83
N GLY A 169 7.16 -6.67 -3.83
CA GLY A 169 6.89 -6.99 -5.23
C GLY A 169 7.81 -6.18 -6.16
N GLY A 170 7.60 -6.30 -7.47
CA GLY A 170 8.50 -5.83 -8.52
C GLY A 170 8.86 -4.36 -8.53
N ASP A 171 7.95 -3.46 -8.13
CA ASP A 171 8.17 -1.99 -8.16
C ASP A 171 8.14 -1.36 -6.76
N SER A 172 8.56 -2.11 -5.74
CA SER A 172 8.60 -1.66 -4.35
C SER A 172 10.02 -1.38 -3.86
N TRP A 173 10.14 -0.95 -2.61
CA TRP A 173 11.43 -0.86 -1.92
C TRP A 173 12.14 -2.21 -1.79
N PHE A 174 11.42 -3.33 -1.85
CA PHE A 174 12.00 -4.67 -1.92
C PHE A 174 12.98 -4.76 -3.10
N ARG A 175 12.56 -4.36 -4.30
CA ARG A 175 13.42 -4.32 -5.47
C ARG A 175 14.68 -3.49 -5.21
N GLN A 176 14.52 -2.25 -4.78
CA GLN A 176 15.62 -1.30 -4.63
C GLN A 176 16.63 -1.70 -3.54
N PHE A 177 16.15 -2.19 -2.39
CA PHE A 177 17.01 -2.41 -1.22
C PHE A 177 17.54 -3.84 -1.10
N TYR A 178 16.87 -4.83 -1.72
CA TYR A 178 17.23 -6.24 -1.56
C TYR A 178 17.50 -6.92 -2.90
N PHE A 179 16.57 -6.91 -3.84
CA PHE A 179 16.72 -7.62 -5.11
C PHE A 179 17.87 -7.08 -5.98
N GLU A 180 17.92 -5.75 -6.21
CA GLU A 180 18.97 -5.13 -7.04
C GLU A 180 20.36 -5.24 -6.39
N SER A 181 20.46 -5.21 -5.05
CA SER A 181 21.75 -5.40 -4.38
C SER A 181 22.27 -6.82 -4.55
N ALA A 182 21.38 -7.82 -4.45
CA ALA A 182 21.73 -9.21 -4.69
C ALA A 182 22.22 -9.44 -6.13
N GLY A 183 21.51 -8.91 -7.13
CA GLY A 183 21.88 -9.05 -8.54
C GLY A 183 23.17 -8.33 -8.92
N ARG A 184 23.46 -7.16 -8.33
CA ARG A 184 24.64 -6.36 -8.65
C ARG A 184 25.88 -6.77 -7.87
N ASP A 185 25.73 -7.00 -6.57
CA ASP A 185 26.85 -7.14 -5.63
C ASP A 185 27.02 -8.61 -5.16
N GLY A 186 26.15 -9.53 -5.61
CA GLY A 186 26.09 -10.91 -5.12
C GLY A 186 25.73 -11.01 -3.63
N THR A 187 25.22 -9.92 -3.02
CA THR A 187 24.90 -9.88 -1.59
C THR A 187 23.59 -9.17 -1.31
N VAL A 188 22.80 -9.72 -0.40
CA VAL A 188 21.61 -9.06 0.18
C VAL A 188 22.05 -8.26 1.41
N THR A 189 21.57 -7.02 1.53
CA THR A 189 21.95 -6.16 2.65
C THR A 189 21.00 -6.34 3.83
N GLN A 190 21.54 -6.73 4.99
CA GLN A 190 20.88 -6.65 6.28
C GLN A 190 21.13 -5.27 6.90
N PHE A 191 20.07 -4.58 7.36
CA PHE A 191 20.16 -3.26 7.96
C PHE A 191 20.20 -3.34 9.50
N GLY A 192 21.33 -2.96 10.10
CA GLY A 192 21.53 -3.08 11.54
C GLY A 192 21.71 -4.53 11.98
N ASN A 193 21.26 -4.85 13.21
CA ASN A 193 21.38 -6.21 13.78
C ASN A 193 20.32 -7.21 13.24
N GLY A 194 19.34 -6.72 12.48
CA GLY A 194 18.29 -7.57 11.90
C GLY A 194 17.25 -8.12 12.89
N GLU A 195 17.21 -7.62 14.13
CA GLU A 195 16.26 -8.09 15.16
C GLU A 195 14.88 -7.45 15.08
N ASN A 196 14.74 -6.36 14.32
CA ASN A 196 13.46 -5.70 14.14
C ASN A 196 12.45 -6.60 13.43
N LEU A 197 11.22 -6.62 13.92
CA LEU A 197 10.11 -7.35 13.32
C LEU A 197 9.61 -6.63 12.08
N MET A 198 9.33 -7.40 11.05
CA MET A 198 8.77 -6.96 9.79
C MET A 198 7.45 -7.67 9.53
N SER A 199 6.35 -6.91 9.53
CA SER A 199 5.12 -7.37 8.91
C SER A 199 5.20 -7.05 7.42
N LEU A 200 4.97 -8.04 6.58
CA LEU A 200 5.05 -7.90 5.13
C LEU A 200 3.85 -8.56 4.44
N ILE A 201 3.58 -8.12 3.22
CA ILE A 201 2.53 -8.69 2.37
C ILE A 201 2.96 -8.58 0.91
N HIS A 202 2.69 -9.62 0.11
CA HIS A 202 2.86 -9.53 -1.34
C HIS A 202 1.84 -8.56 -1.96
N VAL A 203 2.20 -7.86 -3.02
CA VAL A 203 1.35 -6.83 -3.65
C VAL A 203 0.01 -7.39 -4.14
N ASP A 204 -0.03 -8.63 -4.64
CA ASP A 204 -1.26 -9.26 -5.11
C ASP A 204 -2.23 -9.56 -3.95
N ASP A 205 -1.72 -10.02 -2.81
CA ASP A 205 -2.54 -10.25 -1.62
C ASP A 205 -3.04 -8.94 -1.03
N CYS A 206 -2.17 -7.93 -0.99
CA CYS A 206 -2.56 -6.58 -0.58
C CYS A 206 -3.67 -6.02 -1.48
N ALA A 207 -3.54 -6.14 -2.78
CA ALA A 207 -4.54 -5.70 -3.75
C ALA A 207 -5.85 -6.47 -3.61
N GLY A 208 -5.78 -7.79 -3.44
CA GLY A 208 -6.95 -8.62 -3.22
C GLY A 208 -7.73 -8.24 -1.97
N GLN A 209 -7.04 -8.02 -0.84
CA GLN A 209 -7.67 -7.55 0.40
C GLN A 209 -8.30 -6.16 0.25
N ILE A 210 -7.65 -5.22 -0.43
CA ILE A 210 -8.21 -3.89 -0.72
C ILE A 210 -9.49 -4.01 -1.58
N CYS A 211 -9.48 -4.87 -2.60
CA CYS A 211 -10.66 -5.12 -3.43
C CYS A 211 -11.79 -5.76 -2.61
N GLU A 212 -11.48 -6.74 -1.77
CA GLU A 212 -12.47 -7.39 -0.91
C GLU A 212 -13.13 -6.41 0.05
N ILE A 213 -12.35 -5.49 0.64
CA ILE A 213 -12.88 -4.42 1.51
C ILE A 213 -13.79 -3.48 0.70
N ALA A 214 -13.41 -3.11 -0.53
CA ALA A 214 -14.25 -2.25 -1.36
C ALA A 214 -15.57 -2.91 -1.78
N LEU A 215 -15.56 -4.22 -1.93
CA LEU A 215 -16.71 -4.99 -2.40
C LEU A 215 -17.64 -5.45 -1.26
N LYS A 216 -17.08 -5.79 -0.09
CA LYS A 216 -17.80 -6.45 1.02
C LYS A 216 -17.50 -5.87 2.40
N GLY A 217 -16.51 -4.96 2.52
CA GLY A 217 -16.12 -4.38 3.80
C GLY A 217 -17.22 -3.52 4.43
N GLU A 218 -17.28 -3.55 5.75
CA GLU A 218 -18.18 -2.69 6.51
C GLU A 218 -17.61 -1.27 6.59
N PRO A 219 -18.36 -0.23 6.18
CA PRO A 219 -17.96 1.15 6.43
C PRO A 219 -17.79 1.44 7.93
N GLY A 220 -16.89 2.37 8.25
CA GLY A 220 -16.60 2.73 9.64
C GLY A 220 -15.49 1.89 10.28
N ARG A 221 -14.84 1.01 9.52
CA ARG A 221 -13.78 0.13 10.02
C ARG A 221 -12.39 0.54 9.54
N ILE A 222 -11.40 0.19 10.35
CA ILE A 222 -9.98 0.17 9.96
C ILE A 222 -9.60 -1.28 9.71
N TYR A 223 -8.83 -1.54 8.66
CA TYR A 223 -8.36 -2.86 8.26
C TYR A 223 -6.85 -2.86 8.16
N ASN A 224 -6.16 -3.58 9.02
CA ASN A 224 -4.73 -3.84 8.85
C ASN A 224 -4.55 -5.00 7.85
N SER A 225 -4.00 -4.73 6.67
CA SER A 225 -3.69 -5.81 5.73
C SER A 225 -2.66 -6.76 6.33
N ARG A 226 -2.90 -8.07 6.20
CA ARG A 226 -2.01 -9.12 6.72
C ARG A 226 -2.10 -10.37 5.87
N ALA A 227 -0.95 -11.01 5.60
CA ALA A 227 -0.91 -12.31 4.94
C ALA A 227 -0.23 -13.38 5.80
N CYS A 228 0.86 -13.03 6.49
CA CYS A 228 1.65 -13.98 7.29
C CYS A 228 2.08 -13.35 8.63
N PRO A 229 2.55 -14.15 9.60
CA PRO A 229 3.16 -13.64 10.83
C PRO A 229 4.38 -12.76 10.52
N ALA A 230 4.63 -11.77 11.39
CA ALA A 230 5.84 -10.96 11.32
C ALA A 230 7.09 -11.83 11.54
N ILE A 231 8.17 -11.48 10.85
CA ILE A 231 9.47 -12.13 10.99
C ILE A 231 10.56 -11.12 11.29
N ASN A 232 11.68 -11.56 11.87
CA ASN A 232 12.84 -10.70 12.03
C ASN A 232 13.44 -10.33 10.66
N GLN A 233 13.99 -9.12 10.53
CA GLN A 233 14.65 -8.71 9.30
C GLN A 233 15.80 -9.66 8.91
N SER A 234 16.55 -10.18 9.88
CA SER A 234 17.60 -11.18 9.61
C SER A 234 17.05 -12.42 8.91
N ARG A 235 15.89 -12.96 9.34
CA ARG A 235 15.25 -14.08 8.65
C ARG A 235 14.72 -13.70 7.27
N PHE A 236 14.16 -12.51 7.13
CA PHE A 236 13.75 -11.99 5.83
C PHE A 236 14.93 -11.90 4.84
N VAL A 237 16.06 -11.36 5.29
CA VAL A 237 17.29 -11.25 4.48
C VAL A 237 17.83 -12.64 4.10
N GLN A 238 17.79 -13.62 5.02
CA GLN A 238 18.15 -15.00 4.74
C GLN A 238 17.27 -15.60 3.65
N LEU A 239 15.95 -15.44 3.73
CA LEU A 239 15.03 -15.94 2.69
C LEU A 239 15.34 -15.32 1.31
N VAL A 240 15.60 -14.02 1.26
CA VAL A 240 15.98 -13.36 0.00
C VAL A 240 17.32 -13.92 -0.51
N ALA A 241 18.30 -14.10 0.36
CA ALA A 241 19.62 -14.65 0.00
C ALA A 241 19.52 -16.09 -0.50
N GLU A 242 18.72 -16.93 0.15
CA GLU A 242 18.45 -18.32 -0.25
C GLU A 242 17.84 -18.37 -1.67
N HIS A 243 16.79 -17.59 -1.94
CA HIS A 243 16.12 -17.56 -3.26
C HIS A 243 16.94 -16.89 -4.38
N MET A 244 17.91 -16.05 -4.02
CA MET A 244 18.78 -15.34 -4.97
C MET A 244 20.18 -15.98 -5.10
N GLU A 245 20.47 -17.03 -4.35
CA GLU A 245 21.80 -17.66 -4.26
C GLU A 245 22.90 -16.62 -3.96
N ALA A 246 22.60 -15.69 -3.05
CA ALA A 246 23.44 -14.54 -2.73
C ALA A 246 24.02 -14.63 -1.30
N GLY A 247 25.15 -13.98 -1.07
CA GLY A 247 25.68 -13.77 0.27
C GLY A 247 24.86 -12.74 1.08
N ILE A 248 25.19 -12.59 2.37
CA ILE A 248 24.58 -11.57 3.23
C ILE A 248 25.67 -10.58 3.65
N ARG A 249 25.37 -9.29 3.52
CA ARG A 249 26.21 -8.20 4.02
C ARG A 249 25.44 -7.38 5.06
N VAL A 250 26.02 -7.23 6.24
CA VAL A 250 25.47 -6.36 7.28
C VAL A 250 25.89 -4.91 7.03
N LEU A 251 24.94 -4.00 7.00
CA LEU A 251 25.17 -2.55 6.97
C LEU A 251 24.81 -1.97 8.35
N PRO A 252 25.80 -1.51 9.14
CA PRO A 252 25.56 -0.91 10.45
C PRO A 252 24.62 0.29 10.39
N VAL A 253 23.85 0.53 11.46
CA VAL A 253 22.84 1.61 11.52
C VAL A 253 23.45 2.98 11.23
N GLU A 254 24.66 3.25 11.71
CA GLU A 254 25.37 4.52 11.49
C GLU A 254 25.72 4.71 10.01
N GLU A 255 26.15 3.64 9.32
CA GLU A 255 26.44 3.67 7.89
C GLU A 255 25.16 3.82 7.07
N LEU A 256 24.10 3.08 7.44
CA LEU A 256 22.78 3.21 6.84
C LEU A 256 22.30 4.65 6.91
N ARG A 257 22.40 5.28 8.10
CA ARG A 257 22.03 6.69 8.33
C ARG A 257 22.87 7.66 7.51
N ARG A 258 24.17 7.41 7.39
CA ARG A 258 25.08 8.25 6.59
C ARG A 258 24.74 8.14 5.09
N LYS A 259 24.44 6.93 4.61
CA LYS A 259 24.19 6.66 3.19
C LYS A 259 22.81 7.12 2.71
N TYR A 260 21.76 6.89 3.50
CA TYR A 260 20.37 7.11 3.09
C TYR A 260 19.63 8.17 3.93
N GLY A 261 20.24 8.66 4.99
CA GLY A 261 19.65 9.63 5.91
C GLY A 261 18.78 8.99 7.00
N LYS A 262 18.52 9.79 8.07
CA LYS A 262 17.79 9.34 9.27
C LYS A 262 16.41 8.76 8.97
N ILE A 263 15.68 9.34 8.02
CA ILE A 263 14.30 8.96 7.73
C ILE A 263 14.21 7.58 7.07
N VAL A 264 15.12 7.29 6.14
CA VAL A 264 15.18 5.98 5.48
C VAL A 264 15.71 4.94 6.46
N GLN A 265 16.73 5.31 7.27
CA GLN A 265 17.24 4.44 8.33
C GLN A 265 16.10 4.03 9.29
N GLU A 266 15.33 5.01 9.81
CA GLU A 266 14.18 4.72 10.69
C GLU A 266 13.18 3.77 10.01
N ALA A 267 12.83 4.02 8.73
CA ALA A 267 11.88 3.20 7.98
C ALA A 267 12.36 1.77 7.67
N LEU A 268 13.70 1.53 7.66
CA LEU A 268 14.28 0.21 7.41
C LEU A 268 14.62 -0.57 8.68
N THR A 269 14.60 0.08 9.86
CA THR A 269 14.99 -0.54 11.13
C THR A 269 13.93 -0.49 12.22
N PHE A 270 12.75 0.14 11.96
CA PHE A 270 11.65 0.10 12.94
C PHE A 270 11.08 -1.32 13.06
N SER A 271 10.55 -1.62 14.23
CA SER A 271 10.01 -2.93 14.56
C SER A 271 8.48 -2.86 14.67
N LEU A 272 7.80 -3.72 13.93
CA LEU A 272 6.34 -3.75 13.92
C LEU A 272 5.79 -5.15 13.61
N ASP A 273 5.03 -5.69 14.53
CA ASP A 273 4.17 -6.88 14.33
C ASP A 273 2.71 -6.43 14.27
N VAL A 274 2.11 -6.56 13.09
CA VAL A 274 0.72 -6.13 12.85
C VAL A 274 -0.19 -7.33 12.77
N ALA A 275 -1.22 -7.33 13.61
CA ALA A 275 -2.36 -8.24 13.53
C ALA A 275 -3.58 -7.52 12.94
N SER A 276 -4.58 -8.28 12.53
CA SER A 276 -5.92 -7.77 12.24
C SER A 276 -6.95 -8.51 13.08
N VAL A 277 -7.84 -7.75 13.73
CA VAL A 277 -9.00 -8.31 14.41
C VAL A 277 -10.21 -8.43 13.49
N GLU A 278 -10.16 -7.83 12.32
CA GLU A 278 -11.23 -7.81 11.34
C GLU A 278 -11.34 -9.17 10.61
N PRO A 279 -12.49 -9.89 10.71
CA PRO A 279 -12.64 -11.22 10.12
C PRO A 279 -12.39 -11.24 8.61
N LEU A 280 -12.81 -10.18 7.91
CA LEU A 280 -12.62 -10.05 6.46
C LEU A 280 -11.15 -10.15 6.01
N ILE A 281 -10.22 -9.71 6.86
CA ILE A 281 -8.77 -9.79 6.61
C ILE A 281 -8.19 -11.07 7.17
N ARG A 282 -8.57 -11.41 8.41
CA ARG A 282 -8.04 -12.61 9.09
C ARG A 282 -8.32 -13.88 8.31
N ASP A 283 -9.54 -13.98 7.75
CA ASP A 283 -10.02 -15.17 7.05
C ASP A 283 -9.85 -15.05 5.51
N TYR A 284 -9.16 -14.00 5.03
CA TYR A 284 -8.89 -13.79 3.61
C TYR A 284 -7.95 -14.89 3.07
N PRO A 285 -8.27 -15.52 1.92
CA PRO A 285 -7.46 -16.59 1.34
C PRO A 285 -6.22 -16.03 0.62
N ASN A 286 -5.20 -15.63 1.39
CA ASN A 286 -3.95 -15.13 0.83
C ASN A 286 -3.24 -16.22 0.00
N ARG A 287 -2.60 -15.81 -1.09
CA ARG A 287 -1.74 -16.69 -1.91
C ARG A 287 -0.42 -16.99 -1.21
N CYS A 288 0.15 -15.97 -0.58
CA CYS A 288 1.40 -16.08 0.16
C CYS A 288 1.08 -16.24 1.65
N ILE A 289 1.10 -17.46 2.14
CA ILE A 289 0.71 -17.80 3.51
C ILE A 289 1.86 -17.64 4.53
N ASP A 290 3.08 -17.51 4.03
CA ASP A 290 4.29 -17.29 4.82
C ASP A 290 5.25 -16.30 4.14
N ALA A 291 6.29 -15.90 4.86
CA ALA A 291 7.26 -14.95 4.35
C ALA A 291 8.11 -15.51 3.19
N SER A 292 8.34 -16.83 3.13
CA SER A 292 9.12 -17.46 2.06
C SER A 292 8.37 -17.37 0.73
N SER A 293 7.11 -17.77 0.71
CA SER A 293 6.25 -17.66 -0.49
C SER A 293 6.07 -16.22 -0.96
N ALA A 294 5.98 -15.27 -0.02
CA ALA A 294 5.89 -13.84 -0.36
C ALA A 294 7.20 -13.31 -0.98
N VAL A 295 8.37 -13.72 -0.46
CA VAL A 295 9.69 -13.36 -1.01
C VAL A 295 9.88 -13.96 -2.39
N GLU A 296 9.57 -15.25 -2.57
CA GLU A 296 9.65 -15.94 -3.86
C GLU A 296 8.81 -15.23 -4.92
N ALA A 297 7.55 -14.91 -4.62
CA ALA A 297 6.65 -14.17 -5.51
C ALA A 297 7.22 -12.79 -5.86
N ALA A 298 7.74 -12.04 -4.88
CA ALA A 298 8.33 -10.72 -5.11
C ALA A 298 9.59 -10.77 -5.98
N ILE A 299 10.42 -11.82 -5.86
CA ILE A 299 11.57 -12.06 -6.73
C ILE A 299 11.12 -12.38 -8.16
N ALA A 300 10.09 -13.22 -8.31
CA ALA A 300 9.51 -13.52 -9.61
C ALA A 300 9.00 -12.27 -10.33
N ASP A 301 8.30 -11.38 -9.62
CA ASP A 301 7.84 -10.08 -10.14
C ASP A 301 9.01 -9.21 -10.60
N CYS A 302 10.11 -9.13 -9.83
CA CYS A 302 11.30 -8.37 -10.20
C CYS A 302 11.92 -8.91 -11.48
N ARG A 303 12.07 -10.24 -11.60
CA ARG A 303 12.62 -10.90 -12.81
C ARG A 303 11.71 -10.71 -14.03
N GLY A 304 10.39 -10.74 -13.85
CA GLY A 304 9.40 -10.50 -14.92
C GLY A 304 9.49 -9.08 -15.46
N SER A 305 9.65 -8.09 -14.58
CA SER A 305 9.80 -6.67 -14.95
C SER A 305 11.08 -6.42 -15.76
N ASP A 306 12.20 -7.09 -15.45
CA ASP A 306 13.46 -6.94 -16.21
C ASP A 306 13.36 -7.48 -17.64
N ARG A 307 12.68 -8.61 -17.84
CA ARG A 307 12.45 -9.17 -19.18
C ARG A 307 11.60 -8.27 -20.05
N SER A 308 10.62 -7.58 -19.49
CA SER A 308 9.75 -6.65 -20.22
C SER A 308 10.48 -5.38 -20.69
N LEU A 309 11.55 -4.97 -20.00
CA LEU A 309 12.39 -3.84 -20.35
C LEU A 309 13.42 -4.21 -21.43
N SER A 310 13.99 -5.41 -21.37
CA SER A 310 14.99 -5.90 -22.36
C SER A 310 14.38 -6.28 -23.72
N GLY A 311 13.08 -6.56 -23.80
CA GLY A 311 12.36 -6.88 -25.04
C GLY A 311 11.88 -5.65 -25.84
N LYS A 312 12.15 -4.43 -25.36
CA LYS A 312 11.77 -3.16 -26.02
C LYS A 312 12.98 -2.38 -26.57
N SER A 313 14.17 -2.98 -26.57
CA SER A 313 15.40 -2.39 -27.13
C SER A 313 15.62 -2.80 -28.58
#